data_cb74dafccdcf64472ddd20e902431f36
#
_entry.id   cb74dafccdcf64472ddd20e902431f36
#
_cell.length_a   1.000
_cell.length_b   1.000
_cell.length_c   1.000
_cell.angle_alpha   90.00
_cell.angle_beta   90.00
_cell.angle_gamma   90.00
#
_symmetry.space_group_name_H-M   'P 1'
#
loop_
_entity.id
_entity.type
_entity.pdbx_description
1 polymer ?
#
loop_
_entity_poly.entity_id
_entity_poly.type
_entity_poly.pdbx_seq_one_letter_code
_entity_poly.pdbx_strand_id
1 'polypeptide(L)'
;DFIDGFALKFHAGVRLSRLFWPSLVAARGNVVMIVGGASRTPDSKFMVGGAVNAALANFSKALAGQGLQDDVNVNWINPGQTETERLQQLLETRARDENRSVDDVRAERMQAEGIRRLGQPEDTAALVAFLCSNEARHIHGAGIAVDGGATKGYF
;
A
#
# COMPACT_ATOMS: atom_id res chain seq x y z
N ASP A 1 15.31 7.36 -8.76
CA ASP A 1 14.73 8.14 -9.84
C ASP A 1 13.37 7.55 -10.28
N PHE A 2 12.68 8.18 -11.23
CA PHE A 2 11.36 7.72 -11.68
C PHE A 2 11.41 6.34 -12.38
N ILE A 3 12.43 6.09 -13.18
CA ILE A 3 12.58 4.83 -13.93
C ILE A 3 12.66 3.66 -12.96
N ASP A 4 13.53 3.74 -11.96
CA ASP A 4 13.71 2.66 -10.98
C ASP A 4 12.47 2.48 -10.09
N GLY A 5 11.86 3.59 -9.65
CA GLY A 5 10.62 3.55 -8.86
C GLY A 5 9.49 2.85 -9.60
N PHE A 6 9.29 3.18 -10.88
CA PHE A 6 8.29 2.51 -11.72
C PHE A 6 8.66 1.06 -12.04
N ALA A 7 9.94 0.76 -12.32
CA ALA A 7 10.39 -0.59 -12.64
C ALA A 7 10.08 -1.58 -11.53
N LEU A 8 10.44 -1.22 -10.28
CA LEU A 8 10.33 -2.12 -9.14
C LEU A 8 8.88 -2.37 -8.71
N LYS A 9 8.05 -1.34 -8.67
CA LYS A 9 6.71 -1.46 -8.09
C LYS A 9 5.61 -1.56 -9.15
N PHE A 10 5.55 -0.62 -10.08
CA PHE A 10 4.50 -0.58 -11.08
C PHE A 10 4.67 -1.66 -12.15
N HIS A 11 5.81 -1.66 -12.85
CA HIS A 11 6.03 -2.64 -13.91
C HIS A 11 6.12 -4.08 -13.39
N ALA A 12 6.64 -4.30 -12.17
CA ALA A 12 6.62 -5.63 -11.57
C ALA A 12 5.17 -6.07 -11.30
N GLY A 13 4.33 -5.20 -10.74
CA GLY A 13 2.91 -5.49 -10.52
C GLY A 13 2.19 -5.86 -11.81
N VAL A 14 2.39 -5.08 -12.88
CA VAL A 14 1.80 -5.35 -14.21
C VAL A 14 2.30 -6.68 -14.78
N ARG A 15 3.62 -6.94 -14.74
CA ARG A 15 4.21 -8.18 -15.27
C ARG A 15 3.74 -9.42 -14.54
N LEU A 16 3.71 -9.38 -13.20
CA LEU A 16 3.25 -10.49 -12.38
C LEU A 16 1.76 -10.76 -12.58
N SER A 17 0.94 -9.72 -12.62
CA SER A 17 -0.49 -9.89 -12.93
C SER A 17 -0.69 -10.57 -14.27
N ARG A 18 0.01 -10.12 -15.32
CA ARG A 18 -0.07 -10.73 -16.65
C ARG A 18 0.40 -12.17 -16.65
N LEU A 19 1.53 -12.46 -16.00
CA LEU A 19 2.13 -13.80 -15.99
C LEU A 19 1.24 -14.81 -15.28
N PHE A 20 0.67 -14.42 -14.12
CA PHE A 20 -0.14 -15.33 -13.32
C PHE A 20 -1.63 -15.31 -13.69
N TRP A 21 -2.09 -14.43 -14.60
CA TRP A 21 -3.50 -14.28 -14.91
C TRP A 21 -4.19 -15.59 -15.33
N PRO A 22 -3.62 -16.43 -16.22
CA PRO A 22 -4.25 -17.71 -16.56
C PRO A 22 -4.45 -18.63 -15.36
N SER A 23 -3.48 -18.67 -14.43
CA SER A 23 -3.58 -19.46 -13.20
C SER A 23 -4.61 -18.88 -12.21
N LEU A 24 -4.70 -17.55 -12.14
CA LEU A 24 -5.70 -16.85 -11.32
C LEU A 24 -7.11 -17.14 -11.82
N VAL A 25 -7.34 -17.11 -13.13
CA VAL A 25 -8.62 -17.46 -13.75
C VAL A 25 -9.00 -18.91 -13.45
N ALA A 26 -8.08 -19.84 -13.66
CA ALA A 26 -8.31 -21.27 -13.40
C ALA A 26 -8.65 -21.56 -11.93
N ALA A 27 -8.06 -20.80 -11.00
CA ALA A 27 -8.26 -20.95 -9.56
C ALA A 27 -9.39 -20.06 -8.99
N ARG A 28 -10.02 -19.21 -9.79
CA ARG A 28 -10.93 -18.14 -9.32
C ARG A 28 -10.28 -17.33 -8.20
N GLY A 29 -9.03 -16.93 -8.46
CA GLY A 29 -8.09 -16.44 -7.45
C GLY A 29 -8.29 -14.98 -7.06
N ASN A 30 -7.30 -14.48 -6.31
CA ASN A 30 -7.31 -13.12 -5.80
C ASN A 30 -5.99 -12.40 -6.11
N VAL A 31 -6.08 -11.12 -6.41
CA VAL A 31 -4.94 -10.20 -6.52
C VAL A 31 -5.11 -9.12 -5.46
N VAL A 32 -4.11 -8.95 -4.60
CA VAL A 32 -4.06 -7.85 -3.62
C VAL A 32 -2.78 -7.06 -3.85
N MET A 33 -2.91 -5.83 -4.34
CA MET A 33 -1.76 -4.94 -4.54
C MET A 33 -1.48 -4.12 -3.28
N ILE A 34 -0.22 -4.09 -2.86
CA ILE A 34 0.22 -3.21 -1.76
C ILE A 34 0.65 -1.88 -2.36
N VAL A 35 -0.18 -0.88 -2.22
CA VAL A 35 0.00 0.44 -2.82
C VAL A 35 0.66 1.40 -1.85
N GLY A 36 -0.09 2.11 -1.05
CA GLY A 36 0.37 3.07 -0.05
C GLY A 36 -0.40 4.39 -0.06
N GLY A 37 -0.52 5.02 1.10
CA GLY A 37 -1.33 6.24 1.32
C GLY A 37 -0.95 7.42 0.41
N ALA A 38 0.31 7.53 0.00
CA ALA A 38 0.78 8.57 -0.91
C ALA A 38 0.12 8.54 -2.30
N SER A 39 -0.60 7.48 -2.66
CA SER A 39 -1.45 7.46 -3.86
C SER A 39 -2.61 8.46 -3.79
N ARG A 40 -3.05 8.81 -2.58
CA ARG A 40 -4.19 9.72 -2.31
C ARG A 40 -3.77 11.03 -1.67
N THR A 41 -2.66 11.04 -0.92
CA THR A 41 -2.13 12.21 -0.23
C THR A 41 -0.74 12.52 -0.78
N PRO A 42 -0.64 13.37 -1.83
CA PRO A 42 0.63 13.73 -2.44
C PRO A 42 1.55 14.45 -1.44
N ASP A 43 2.84 14.12 -1.49
CA ASP A 43 3.88 14.76 -0.68
C ASP A 43 5.01 15.22 -1.60
N SER A 44 5.38 16.49 -1.50
CA SER A 44 6.47 17.10 -2.30
C SER A 44 7.84 16.45 -2.02
N LYS A 45 8.01 15.84 -0.85
CA LYS A 45 9.23 15.09 -0.48
C LYS A 45 9.20 13.64 -0.93
N PHE A 46 8.07 13.16 -1.48
CA PHE A 46 7.88 11.77 -1.90
C PHE A 46 7.22 11.65 -3.29
N MET A 47 7.57 12.54 -4.22
CA MET A 47 6.95 12.64 -5.55
C MET A 47 7.01 11.35 -6.36
N VAL A 48 8.17 10.68 -6.41
CA VAL A 48 8.32 9.41 -7.16
C VAL A 48 7.42 8.33 -6.56
N GLY A 49 7.49 8.15 -5.23
CA GLY A 49 6.68 7.16 -4.54
C GLY A 49 5.19 7.43 -4.65
N GLY A 50 4.77 8.69 -4.55
CA GLY A 50 3.38 9.11 -4.76
C GLY A 50 2.88 8.77 -6.16
N ALA A 51 3.64 9.14 -7.20
CA ALA A 51 3.30 8.88 -8.59
C ALA A 51 3.20 7.36 -8.88
N VAL A 52 4.17 6.57 -8.41
CA VAL A 52 4.16 5.11 -8.58
C VAL A 52 2.95 4.46 -7.88
N ASN A 53 2.66 4.90 -6.66
CA ASN A 53 1.50 4.40 -5.92
C ASN A 53 0.18 4.76 -6.62
N ALA A 54 0.03 5.99 -7.11
CA ALA A 54 -1.15 6.42 -7.84
C ALA A 54 -1.34 5.62 -9.14
N ALA A 55 -0.26 5.40 -9.90
CA ALA A 55 -0.29 4.58 -11.11
C ALA A 55 -0.71 3.13 -10.79
N LEU A 56 -0.16 2.53 -9.72
CA LEU A 56 -0.50 1.17 -9.32
C LEU A 56 -1.95 1.05 -8.83
N ALA A 57 -2.46 2.04 -8.09
CA ALA A 57 -3.86 2.07 -7.67
C ALA A 57 -4.82 2.15 -8.87
N ASN A 58 -4.51 3.03 -9.84
CA ASN A 58 -5.29 3.16 -11.07
C ASN A 58 -5.27 1.86 -11.89
N PHE A 59 -4.09 1.26 -12.07
CA PHE A 59 -3.94 -0.04 -12.73
C PHE A 59 -4.75 -1.13 -12.02
N SER A 60 -4.70 -1.18 -10.67
CA SER A 60 -5.45 -2.17 -9.89
C SER A 60 -6.96 -2.04 -10.11
N LYS A 61 -7.46 -0.79 -10.19
CA LYS A 61 -8.88 -0.53 -10.48
C LYS A 61 -9.28 -0.98 -11.89
N ALA A 62 -8.45 -0.71 -12.89
CA ALA A 62 -8.68 -1.17 -14.26
C ALA A 62 -8.63 -2.71 -14.35
N LEU A 63 -7.65 -3.34 -13.68
CA LEU A 63 -7.51 -4.79 -13.63
C LEU A 63 -8.71 -5.46 -12.94
N ALA A 64 -9.34 -4.80 -11.97
CA ALA A 64 -10.57 -5.28 -11.36
C ALA A 64 -11.72 -5.35 -12.38
N GLY A 65 -11.79 -4.43 -13.34
CA GLY A 65 -12.74 -4.50 -14.44
C GLY A 65 -12.57 -5.76 -15.30
N GLN A 66 -11.33 -6.17 -15.58
CA GLN A 66 -11.03 -7.45 -16.24
C GLN A 66 -11.37 -8.62 -15.31
N GLY A 67 -11.08 -8.50 -14.04
CA GLY A 67 -11.35 -9.56 -13.03
C GLY A 67 -12.84 -9.91 -12.92
N LEU A 68 -13.76 -8.95 -13.14
CA LEU A 68 -15.20 -9.23 -13.19
C LEU A 68 -15.58 -10.20 -14.31
N GLN A 69 -14.89 -10.15 -15.43
CA GLN A 69 -15.16 -11.02 -16.58
C GLN A 69 -14.58 -12.42 -16.37
N ASP A 70 -13.45 -12.49 -15.66
CA ASP A 70 -12.63 -13.69 -15.52
C ASP A 70 -12.81 -14.38 -14.15
N ASP A 71 -13.72 -13.89 -13.29
CA ASP A 71 -13.94 -14.35 -11.91
C ASP A 71 -12.69 -14.32 -11.02
N VAL A 72 -11.85 -13.29 -11.21
CA VAL A 72 -10.67 -13.02 -10.39
C VAL A 72 -10.90 -11.77 -9.54
N ASN A 73 -10.83 -11.89 -8.22
CA ASN A 73 -10.94 -10.73 -7.34
C ASN A 73 -9.66 -9.89 -7.37
N VAL A 74 -9.82 -8.58 -7.53
CA VAL A 74 -8.69 -7.64 -7.51
C VAL A 74 -9.00 -6.50 -6.54
N ASN A 75 -8.14 -6.33 -5.54
CA ASN A 75 -8.22 -5.25 -4.56
C ASN A 75 -6.83 -4.65 -4.32
N TRP A 76 -6.74 -3.53 -3.63
CA TRP A 76 -5.46 -2.98 -3.17
C TRP A 76 -5.55 -2.41 -1.77
N ILE A 77 -4.41 -2.39 -1.09
CA ILE A 77 -4.27 -1.88 0.26
C ILE A 77 -3.36 -0.66 0.22
N ASN A 78 -3.72 0.36 1.00
CA ASN A 78 -2.92 1.54 1.25
C ASN A 78 -2.43 1.49 2.71
N PRO A 79 -1.27 0.85 3.00
CA PRO A 79 -0.67 0.93 4.32
C PRO A 79 -0.23 2.35 4.64
N GLY A 80 -0.36 2.73 5.90
CA GLY A 80 0.24 3.93 6.47
C GLY A 80 1.66 3.71 6.94
N GLN A 81 2.08 4.50 7.93
CA GLN A 81 3.38 4.36 8.57
C GLN A 81 3.44 3.04 9.34
N THR A 82 4.29 2.13 8.88
CA THR A 82 4.42 0.77 9.40
C THR A 82 5.81 0.57 10.00
N GLU A 83 5.87 -0.02 11.18
CA GLU A 83 7.14 -0.37 11.85
C GLU A 83 7.88 -1.42 11.03
N THR A 84 8.98 -0.98 10.44
CA THR A 84 9.90 -1.77 9.63
C THR A 84 11.32 -1.30 9.92
N GLU A 85 12.30 -2.13 9.63
CA GLU A 85 13.72 -1.74 9.73
C GLU A 85 14.01 -0.41 9.00
N ARG A 86 13.41 -0.24 7.82
CA ARG A 86 13.54 1.01 7.05
C ARG A 86 12.99 2.22 7.80
N LEU A 87 11.82 2.11 8.43
CA LEU A 87 11.26 3.21 9.21
C LEU A 87 12.13 3.51 10.42
N GLN A 88 12.60 2.47 11.13
CA GLN A 88 13.49 2.62 12.26
C GLN A 88 14.77 3.37 11.88
N GLN A 89 15.43 2.98 10.78
CA GLN A 89 16.61 3.66 10.26
C GLN A 89 16.35 5.14 9.92
N LEU A 90 15.17 5.45 9.36
CA LEU A 90 14.77 6.83 9.08
C LEU A 90 14.58 7.65 10.35
N LEU A 91 13.95 7.08 11.37
CA LEU A 91 13.77 7.73 12.68
C LEU A 91 15.10 7.98 13.37
N GLU A 92 16.00 7.00 13.37
CA GLU A 92 17.35 7.11 13.95
C GLU A 92 18.20 8.17 13.24
N THR A 93 18.14 8.21 11.89
CA THR A 93 18.86 9.21 11.10
C THR A 93 18.36 10.61 11.45
N ARG A 94 17.04 10.81 11.45
CA ARG A 94 16.45 12.10 11.79
C ARG A 94 16.74 12.52 13.21
N ALA A 95 16.66 11.60 14.17
CA ALA A 95 16.97 11.85 15.57
C ALA A 95 18.42 12.34 15.75
N ARG A 96 19.37 11.71 15.03
CA ARG A 96 20.78 12.11 15.01
C ARG A 96 20.96 13.50 14.41
N ASP A 97 20.36 13.76 13.25
CA ASP A 97 20.49 15.03 12.51
C ASP A 97 19.89 16.22 13.31
N GLU A 98 18.81 15.97 14.05
CA GLU A 98 18.12 16.97 14.88
C GLU A 98 18.62 17.01 16.33
N ASN A 99 19.58 16.16 16.71
CA ASN A 99 20.05 16.00 18.10
C ASN A 99 18.91 15.78 19.10
N ARG A 100 18.03 14.85 18.80
CA ARG A 100 16.81 14.50 19.56
C ARG A 100 16.79 12.99 19.85
N SER A 101 15.90 12.57 20.75
CA SER A 101 15.66 11.14 20.93
C SER A 101 14.82 10.54 19.78
N VAL A 102 15.01 9.25 19.50
CA VAL A 102 14.21 8.52 18.52
C VAL A 102 12.72 8.52 18.93
N ASP A 103 12.45 8.45 20.22
CA ASP A 103 11.08 8.45 20.75
C ASP A 103 10.38 9.79 20.53
N ASP A 104 11.08 10.92 20.67
CA ASP A 104 10.52 12.25 20.38
C ASP A 104 10.19 12.40 18.89
N VAL A 105 11.09 11.94 18.02
CA VAL A 105 10.86 11.98 16.56
C VAL A 105 9.70 11.07 16.18
N ARG A 106 9.59 9.91 16.80
CA ARG A 106 8.48 8.97 16.61
C ARG A 106 7.15 9.58 17.06
N ALA A 107 7.12 10.16 18.26
CA ALA A 107 5.93 10.80 18.81
C ALA A 107 5.44 11.97 17.94
N GLU A 108 6.36 12.84 17.51
CA GLU A 108 6.06 13.94 16.59
C GLU A 108 5.46 13.43 15.28
N ARG A 109 6.03 12.36 14.72
CA ARG A 109 5.54 11.77 13.47
C ARG A 109 4.12 11.23 13.63
N MET A 110 3.86 10.50 14.71
CA MET A 110 2.52 10.00 15.02
C MET A 110 1.50 11.13 15.21
N GLN A 111 1.90 12.20 15.90
CA GLN A 111 1.07 13.38 16.09
C GLN A 111 0.76 14.09 14.76
N ALA A 112 1.75 14.27 13.90
CA ALA A 112 1.57 14.89 12.58
C ALA A 112 0.61 14.10 11.68
N GLU A 113 0.66 12.77 11.74
CA GLU A 113 -0.25 11.88 11.02
C GLU A 113 -1.63 11.77 11.69
N GLY A 114 -1.74 12.12 12.98
CA GLY A 114 -2.96 11.99 13.78
C GLY A 114 -3.32 10.55 14.09
N ILE A 115 -2.31 9.68 14.23
CA ILE A 115 -2.47 8.25 14.53
C ILE A 115 -2.09 7.94 15.98
N ARG A 116 -2.69 6.89 16.54
CA ARG A 116 -2.44 6.46 17.93
C ARG A 116 -1.21 5.57 18.08
N ARG A 117 -0.82 4.86 17.03
CA ARG A 117 0.38 4.02 16.95
C ARG A 117 0.83 3.90 15.50
N LEU A 118 2.06 3.51 15.31
CA LEU A 118 2.52 3.02 14.02
C LEU A 118 1.84 1.67 13.71
N GLY A 119 1.59 1.39 12.45
CA GLY A 119 1.11 0.10 12.00
C GLY A 119 2.18 -0.99 12.22
N GLN A 120 1.73 -2.23 12.36
CA GLN A 120 2.60 -3.39 12.33
C GLN A 120 2.47 -4.08 10.96
N PRO A 121 3.48 -4.78 10.47
CA PRO A 121 3.35 -5.57 9.23
C PRO A 121 2.16 -6.52 9.27
N GLU A 122 1.83 -7.07 10.43
CA GLU A 122 0.72 -7.97 10.69
C GLU A 122 -0.65 -7.32 10.46
N ASP A 123 -0.76 -6.00 10.68
CA ASP A 123 -2.03 -5.27 10.40
C ASP A 123 -2.38 -5.36 8.90
N THR A 124 -1.36 -5.20 8.04
CA THR A 124 -1.54 -5.35 6.58
C THR A 124 -1.72 -6.81 6.18
N ALA A 125 -0.93 -7.72 6.75
CA ALA A 125 -1.00 -9.15 6.45
C ALA A 125 -2.37 -9.75 6.80
N ALA A 126 -2.96 -9.36 7.92
CA ALA A 126 -4.30 -9.79 8.31
C ALA A 126 -5.37 -9.40 7.27
N LEU A 127 -5.31 -8.16 6.75
CA LEU A 127 -6.23 -7.74 5.70
C LEU A 127 -5.97 -8.46 4.37
N VAL A 128 -4.70 -8.72 4.00
CA VAL A 128 -4.38 -9.54 2.81
C VAL A 128 -5.00 -10.93 2.94
N ALA A 129 -4.81 -11.60 4.09
CA ALA A 129 -5.37 -12.92 4.34
C ALA A 129 -6.91 -12.91 4.22
N PHE A 130 -7.58 -11.91 4.81
CA PHE A 130 -9.03 -11.75 4.69
C PHE A 130 -9.46 -11.53 3.24
N LEU A 131 -8.81 -10.63 2.49
CA LEU A 131 -9.16 -10.33 1.09
C LEU A 131 -8.93 -11.53 0.15
N CYS A 132 -8.06 -12.46 0.55
CA CYS A 132 -7.83 -13.71 -0.18
C CYS A 132 -8.79 -14.84 0.22
N SER A 133 -9.65 -14.64 1.22
CA SER A 133 -10.59 -15.63 1.69
C SER A 133 -11.93 -15.60 0.95
N ASN A 134 -12.73 -16.64 1.13
CA ASN A 134 -14.07 -16.72 0.52
C ASN A 134 -15.05 -15.67 1.10
N GLU A 135 -14.86 -15.28 2.34
CA GLU A 135 -15.68 -14.28 3.04
C GLU A 135 -15.56 -12.89 2.39
N ALA A 136 -14.45 -12.64 1.70
CA ALA A 136 -14.20 -11.37 1.02
C ALA A 136 -14.59 -11.35 -0.47
N ARG A 137 -15.20 -12.42 -1.00
CA ARG A 137 -15.52 -12.53 -2.46
C ARG A 137 -16.37 -11.39 -3.01
N HIS A 138 -17.16 -10.72 -2.18
CA HIS A 138 -17.97 -9.56 -2.60
C HIS A 138 -17.21 -8.23 -2.51
N ILE A 139 -15.97 -8.23 -1.99
CA ILE A 139 -15.08 -7.06 -1.98
C ILE A 139 -14.22 -7.11 -3.24
N HIS A 140 -14.53 -6.22 -4.21
CA HIS A 140 -13.88 -6.22 -5.51
C HIS A 140 -13.65 -4.80 -6.02
N GLY A 141 -12.47 -4.54 -6.57
CA GLY A 141 -12.09 -3.23 -7.08
C GLY A 141 -12.03 -2.16 -5.98
N ALA A 142 -11.76 -2.56 -4.74
CA ALA A 142 -11.70 -1.70 -3.57
C ALA A 142 -10.24 -1.38 -3.18
N GLY A 143 -10.02 -0.12 -2.79
CA GLY A 143 -8.77 0.32 -2.18
C GLY A 143 -8.98 0.61 -0.70
N ILE A 144 -8.38 -0.20 0.17
CA ILE A 144 -8.62 -0.15 1.61
C ILE A 144 -7.39 0.44 2.31
N ALA A 145 -7.62 1.44 3.16
CA ALA A 145 -6.56 2.02 3.98
C ALA A 145 -6.34 1.17 5.26
N VAL A 146 -5.06 0.91 5.57
CA VAL A 146 -4.61 0.32 6.84
C VAL A 146 -3.57 1.27 7.42
N ASP A 147 -4.02 2.41 7.91
CA ASP A 147 -3.17 3.56 8.19
C ASP A 147 -3.48 4.24 9.55
N GLY A 148 -4.28 3.61 10.40
CA GLY A 148 -4.66 4.15 11.70
C GLY A 148 -5.50 5.43 11.64
N GLY A 149 -6.04 5.78 10.46
CA GLY A 149 -6.81 7.01 10.24
C GLY A 149 -5.97 8.19 9.77
N ALA A 150 -4.75 7.96 9.28
CA ALA A 150 -3.89 9.03 8.75
C ALA A 150 -4.49 9.72 7.52
N THR A 151 -5.10 8.96 6.61
CA THR A 151 -5.78 9.50 5.42
C THR A 151 -7.07 10.22 5.83
N LYS A 152 -7.16 11.51 5.53
CA LYS A 152 -8.31 12.35 5.94
C LYS A 152 -9.47 12.34 4.94
N GLY A 153 -9.27 11.84 3.74
CA GLY A 153 -10.32 11.68 2.73
C GLY A 153 -11.17 10.43 2.96
N TYR A 154 -12.40 10.45 2.47
CA TYR A 154 -13.34 9.31 2.56
C TYR A 154 -13.43 8.46 1.28
N PHE A 155 -12.57 8.73 0.29
CA PHE A 155 -12.50 8.02 -1.00
C PHE A 155 -11.16 7.36 -1.24
#